data_7476085bad67574c34ff2c0608bd1df9
#
_entry.id   7476085bad67574c34ff2c0608bd1df9
#
_cell.length_a   1.000
_cell.length_b   1.000
_cell.length_c   1.000
_cell.angle_alpha   90.00
_cell.angle_beta   90.00
_cell.angle_gamma   90.00
#
_symmetry.space_group_name_H-M   'P 1'
#
loop_
_entity.id
_entity.type
_entity.pdbx_description
1 polymer ?
#
loop_
_entity_poly.entity_id
_entity_poly.type
_entity_poly.pdbx_seq_one_letter_code
_entity_poly.pdbx_strand_id
1 'polypeptide(L)'
;LSHPGNPGAAATLGYKVITLYPDENGVPDIEALKAAVSEHTAALMITNPEDTGIYNEKIKEFVDIVHAVGGLCVYDQANLNGLFGITRARDAGFDMCHYNLHKSFSSPHGCQGPAAGAQCVCEKLAKFVAAPTVEFDGEKYYLDYNRPDSIGKLRKFYGVPAVLVRTYAYIRTLGPDGMKQIAEMSILNNNYMLKKLLEIKGISLPYAKGKYRLEQARLSWKELTDETGVTTDDICRRIVDYGFQDYFTSHHPRIIPEPFTPEPVESYSKDDIDEFVDA
;
A
#
# COMPACT_ATOMS: atom_id res chain seq x y z
N LEU A 1 -0.85 0.76 -9.85
CA LEU A 1 0.55 0.43 -9.60
C LEU A 1 0.70 -0.18 -8.24
N SER A 2 1.16 -1.41 -8.15
CA SER A 2 1.46 -2.05 -6.89
C SER A 2 2.97 -2.08 -6.63
N HIS A 3 3.34 -2.32 -5.38
CA HIS A 3 4.73 -2.44 -4.98
C HIS A 3 5.45 -3.52 -5.81
N PRO A 4 6.73 -3.30 -6.24
CA PRO A 4 7.51 -4.26 -7.03
C PRO A 4 7.65 -5.65 -6.40
N GLY A 5 7.47 -5.75 -5.09
CA GLY A 5 7.43 -7.02 -4.36
C GLY A 5 6.33 -7.97 -4.84
N ASN A 6 5.21 -7.45 -5.31
CA ASN A 6 4.10 -8.27 -5.79
C ASN A 6 4.47 -9.06 -7.06
N PRO A 7 4.88 -8.42 -8.17
CA PRO A 7 5.33 -9.15 -9.35
C PRO A 7 6.59 -9.97 -9.07
N GLY A 8 7.50 -9.48 -8.21
CA GLY A 8 8.70 -10.20 -7.82
C GLY A 8 8.41 -11.52 -7.10
N ALA A 9 7.44 -11.52 -6.18
CA ALA A 9 7.01 -12.74 -5.50
C ALA A 9 6.43 -13.77 -6.48
N ALA A 10 5.54 -13.33 -7.38
CA ALA A 10 4.96 -14.21 -8.39
C ALA A 10 6.03 -14.80 -9.33
N ALA A 11 6.95 -13.96 -9.82
CA ALA A 11 8.05 -14.40 -10.68
C ALA A 11 8.99 -15.39 -9.98
N THR A 12 9.30 -15.18 -8.69
CA THR A 12 10.14 -16.08 -7.89
C THR A 12 9.51 -17.48 -7.76
N LEU A 13 8.18 -17.56 -7.76
CA LEU A 13 7.44 -18.82 -7.75
C LEU A 13 7.24 -19.43 -9.15
N GLY A 14 7.81 -18.82 -10.20
CA GLY A 14 7.74 -19.32 -11.57
C GLY A 14 6.49 -18.92 -12.34
N TYR A 15 5.65 -18.02 -11.81
CA TYR A 15 4.50 -17.53 -12.54
C TYR A 15 4.89 -16.49 -13.59
N LYS A 16 4.18 -16.52 -14.72
CA LYS A 16 4.24 -15.43 -15.71
C LYS A 16 3.46 -14.24 -15.17
N VAL A 17 4.12 -13.10 -15.08
CA VAL A 17 3.51 -11.84 -14.64
C VAL A 17 2.99 -11.06 -15.85
N ILE A 18 1.73 -10.62 -15.78
CA ILE A 18 1.13 -9.68 -16.71
C ILE A 18 0.84 -8.39 -15.94
N THR A 19 1.46 -7.29 -16.34
CA THR A 19 1.27 -5.99 -15.70
C THR A 19 0.12 -5.25 -16.36
N LEU A 20 -0.86 -4.82 -15.55
CA LEU A 20 -1.92 -3.92 -15.98
C LEU A 20 -1.47 -2.49 -15.76
N TYR A 21 -1.49 -1.69 -16.80
CA TYR A 21 -1.17 -0.26 -16.73
C TYR A 21 -2.44 0.54 -16.42
N PRO A 22 -2.30 1.75 -15.83
CA PRO A 22 -3.43 2.60 -15.54
C PRO A 22 -4.05 3.16 -16.83
N ASP A 23 -5.36 3.36 -16.77
CA ASP A 23 -6.11 4.15 -17.73
C ASP A 23 -5.91 5.66 -17.49
N GLU A 24 -6.64 6.50 -18.22
CA GLU A 24 -6.61 7.97 -18.06
C GLU A 24 -7.06 8.46 -16.67
N ASN A 25 -7.79 7.63 -15.94
CA ASN A 25 -8.23 7.92 -14.57
C ASN A 25 -7.21 7.50 -13.50
N GLY A 26 -6.10 6.89 -13.91
CA GLY A 26 -5.02 6.46 -13.02
C GLY A 26 -5.31 5.19 -12.22
N VAL A 27 -6.30 4.40 -12.64
CA VAL A 27 -6.61 3.07 -12.11
C VAL A 27 -6.32 2.01 -13.17
N PRO A 28 -6.05 0.74 -12.81
CA PRO A 28 -5.79 -0.30 -13.80
C PRO A 28 -6.94 -0.44 -14.81
N ASP A 29 -6.58 -0.65 -16.07
CA ASP A 29 -7.55 -0.82 -17.13
C ASP A 29 -8.30 -2.16 -17.01
N ILE A 30 -9.61 -2.11 -16.85
CA ILE A 30 -10.45 -3.29 -16.67
C ILE A 30 -10.58 -4.11 -17.96
N GLU A 31 -10.54 -3.48 -19.14
CA GLU A 31 -10.58 -4.19 -20.41
C GLU A 31 -9.26 -4.94 -20.66
N ALA A 32 -8.14 -4.36 -20.24
CA ALA A 32 -6.85 -5.05 -20.24
C ALA A 32 -6.88 -6.27 -19.29
N LEU A 33 -7.54 -6.17 -18.12
CA LEU A 33 -7.75 -7.32 -17.24
C LEU A 33 -8.57 -8.41 -17.93
N LYS A 34 -9.72 -8.06 -18.51
CA LYS A 34 -10.59 -9.02 -19.23
C LYS A 34 -9.85 -9.74 -20.35
N ALA A 35 -8.98 -9.03 -21.06
CA ALA A 35 -8.16 -9.61 -22.13
C ALA A 35 -7.02 -10.51 -21.62
N ALA A 36 -6.56 -10.29 -20.38
CA ALA A 36 -5.43 -11.00 -19.80
C ALA A 36 -5.85 -12.29 -19.05
N VAL A 37 -7.07 -12.34 -18.51
CA VAL A 37 -7.53 -13.50 -17.72
C VAL A 37 -7.88 -14.69 -18.60
N SER A 38 -7.59 -15.89 -18.09
CA SER A 38 -7.89 -17.17 -18.72
C SER A 38 -7.97 -18.27 -17.65
N GLU A 39 -8.28 -19.48 -18.06
CA GLU A 39 -8.23 -20.68 -17.20
C GLU A 39 -6.84 -20.94 -16.56
N HIS A 40 -5.79 -20.30 -17.08
CA HIS A 40 -4.43 -20.38 -16.57
C HIS A 40 -4.09 -19.21 -15.60
N THR A 41 -5.05 -18.37 -15.28
CA THR A 41 -4.85 -17.26 -14.34
C THR A 41 -4.82 -17.78 -12.92
N ALA A 42 -3.65 -17.74 -12.29
CA ALA A 42 -3.48 -18.19 -10.91
C ALA A 42 -4.01 -17.15 -9.90
N ALA A 43 -3.65 -15.88 -10.08
CA ALA A 43 -4.08 -14.83 -9.15
C ALA A 43 -4.01 -13.42 -9.77
N LEU A 44 -4.79 -12.51 -9.17
CA LEU A 44 -4.63 -11.06 -9.24
C LEU A 44 -3.96 -10.58 -7.95
N MET A 45 -2.91 -9.78 -8.06
CA MET A 45 -2.30 -9.05 -6.95
C MET A 45 -2.45 -7.56 -7.21
N ILE A 46 -3.13 -6.83 -6.34
CA ILE A 46 -3.47 -5.43 -6.55
C ILE A 46 -3.46 -4.64 -5.25
N THR A 47 -3.06 -3.36 -5.33
CA THR A 47 -3.27 -2.36 -4.29
C THR A 47 -4.52 -1.54 -4.59
N ASN A 48 -5.20 -1.07 -3.55
CA ASN A 48 -6.28 -0.10 -3.67
C ASN A 48 -6.38 0.70 -2.35
N PRO A 49 -6.07 2.00 -2.33
CA PRO A 49 -5.81 2.84 -3.51
C PRO A 49 -4.54 2.43 -4.25
N GLU A 50 -4.48 2.84 -5.51
CA GLU A 50 -3.25 2.76 -6.30
C GLU A 50 -2.20 3.73 -5.74
N ASP A 51 -0.93 3.53 -6.09
CA ASP A 51 0.17 4.46 -5.71
C ASP A 51 -0.06 5.91 -6.16
N THR A 52 -1.02 6.15 -7.04
CA THR A 52 -1.50 7.48 -7.41
C THR A 52 -2.38 8.14 -6.36
N GLY A 53 -2.75 7.41 -5.31
CA GLY A 53 -3.70 7.82 -4.28
C GLY A 53 -5.16 7.75 -4.71
N ILE A 54 -5.45 7.15 -5.87
CA ILE A 54 -6.81 7.06 -6.42
C ILE A 54 -7.42 5.72 -6.01
N TYR A 55 -8.60 5.77 -5.40
CA TYR A 55 -9.37 4.58 -5.08
C TYR A 55 -10.08 4.04 -6.33
N ASN A 56 -9.86 2.77 -6.64
CA ASN A 56 -10.56 2.08 -7.71
C ASN A 56 -11.94 1.61 -7.22
N GLU A 57 -12.98 2.33 -7.60
CA GLU A 57 -14.37 2.03 -7.22
C GLU A 57 -14.87 0.71 -7.83
N LYS A 58 -14.25 0.24 -8.91
CA LYS A 58 -14.59 -1.01 -9.58
C LYS A 58 -13.84 -2.22 -9.03
N ILE A 59 -13.15 -2.09 -7.90
CA ILE A 59 -12.28 -3.15 -7.37
C ILE A 59 -13.01 -4.49 -7.22
N LYS A 60 -14.29 -4.48 -6.85
CA LYS A 60 -15.09 -5.70 -6.77
C LYS A 60 -15.29 -6.38 -8.15
N GLU A 61 -15.47 -5.60 -9.21
CA GLU A 61 -15.58 -6.13 -10.57
C GLU A 61 -14.28 -6.82 -11.00
N PHE A 62 -13.11 -6.25 -10.62
CA PHE A 62 -11.81 -6.89 -10.85
C PHE A 62 -11.73 -8.26 -10.19
N VAL A 63 -12.17 -8.34 -8.93
CA VAL A 63 -12.21 -9.60 -8.18
C VAL A 63 -13.14 -10.61 -8.84
N ASP A 64 -14.34 -10.20 -9.21
CA ASP A 64 -15.35 -11.07 -9.82
C ASP A 64 -14.86 -11.65 -11.17
N ILE A 65 -14.18 -10.85 -12.00
CA ILE A 65 -13.59 -11.28 -13.28
C ILE A 65 -12.56 -12.41 -13.05
N VAL A 66 -11.68 -12.25 -12.07
CA VAL A 66 -10.64 -13.25 -11.79
C VAL A 66 -11.21 -14.49 -11.15
N HIS A 67 -12.18 -14.36 -10.26
CA HIS A 67 -12.88 -15.50 -9.67
C HIS A 67 -13.67 -16.31 -10.72
N ALA A 68 -14.21 -15.66 -11.74
CA ALA A 68 -14.95 -16.34 -12.80
C ALA A 68 -14.11 -17.36 -13.59
N VAL A 69 -12.78 -17.20 -13.61
CA VAL A 69 -11.84 -18.16 -14.22
C VAL A 69 -11.14 -19.06 -13.21
N GLY A 70 -11.53 -18.99 -11.93
CA GLY A 70 -10.96 -19.82 -10.85
C GLY A 70 -9.68 -19.27 -10.22
N GLY A 71 -9.24 -18.07 -10.59
CA GLY A 71 -8.08 -17.40 -10.00
C GLY A 71 -8.37 -16.89 -8.59
N LEU A 72 -7.32 -16.62 -7.83
CA LEU A 72 -7.38 -16.02 -6.48
C LEU A 72 -7.11 -14.51 -6.52
N CYS A 73 -7.59 -13.79 -5.52
CA CYS A 73 -7.36 -12.36 -5.42
C CYS A 73 -6.63 -11.99 -4.13
N VAL A 74 -5.50 -11.31 -4.29
CA VAL A 74 -4.62 -10.85 -3.21
C VAL A 74 -4.67 -9.33 -3.15
N TYR A 75 -5.11 -8.80 -2.02
CA TYR A 75 -5.13 -7.37 -1.75
C TYR A 75 -3.87 -6.96 -0.99
N ASP A 76 -3.01 -6.22 -1.65
CA ASP A 76 -1.90 -5.57 -0.99
C ASP A 76 -2.42 -4.30 -0.29
N GLN A 77 -2.54 -4.37 1.03
CA GLN A 77 -2.88 -3.28 1.92
C GLN A 77 -1.70 -2.95 2.83
N ALA A 78 -0.49 -3.00 2.28
CA ALA A 78 0.72 -2.66 3.02
C ALA A 78 0.60 -1.29 3.70
N ASN A 79 -0.09 -0.34 3.07
CA ASN A 79 -0.51 0.92 3.64
C ASN A 79 -2.02 0.95 3.84
N LEU A 80 -2.47 1.25 5.05
CA LEU A 80 -3.88 1.36 5.44
C LEU A 80 -4.26 2.77 5.91
N ASN A 81 -3.35 3.74 5.84
CA ASN A 81 -3.56 5.06 6.41
C ASN A 81 -4.84 5.76 5.91
N GLY A 82 -5.23 5.53 4.66
CA GLY A 82 -6.50 6.05 4.13
C GLY A 82 -7.69 5.10 4.24
N LEU A 83 -7.56 3.91 4.85
CA LEU A 83 -8.57 2.86 4.77
C LEU A 83 -9.07 2.33 6.12
N PHE A 84 -8.39 2.62 7.22
CA PHE A 84 -8.77 2.13 8.55
C PHE A 84 -10.22 2.42 8.89
N GLY A 85 -10.97 1.37 9.24
CA GLY A 85 -12.36 1.48 9.65
C GLY A 85 -13.35 1.90 8.54
N ILE A 86 -12.89 2.07 7.29
CA ILE A 86 -13.70 2.52 6.15
C ILE A 86 -14.04 1.36 5.22
N THR A 87 -13.07 0.54 4.84
CA THR A 87 -13.26 -0.59 3.93
C THR A 87 -12.50 -1.84 4.39
N ARG A 88 -12.93 -3.00 3.92
CA ARG A 88 -12.31 -4.29 4.22
C ARG A 88 -12.12 -5.10 2.95
N ALA A 89 -10.98 -5.78 2.83
CA ALA A 89 -10.68 -6.69 1.72
C ALA A 89 -11.80 -7.72 1.48
N ARG A 90 -12.36 -8.26 2.57
CA ARG A 90 -13.47 -9.22 2.53
C ARG A 90 -14.71 -8.69 1.80
N ASP A 91 -15.06 -7.41 1.99
CA ASP A 91 -16.27 -6.82 1.41
C ASP A 91 -16.15 -6.69 -0.12
N ALA A 92 -14.92 -6.52 -0.63
CA ALA A 92 -14.62 -6.56 -2.05
C ALA A 92 -14.42 -7.99 -2.61
N GLY A 93 -14.44 -9.02 -1.74
CA GLY A 93 -14.36 -10.42 -2.14
C GLY A 93 -12.95 -11.00 -2.23
N PHE A 94 -11.91 -10.30 -1.75
CA PHE A 94 -10.53 -10.80 -1.78
C PHE A 94 -10.35 -12.08 -0.95
N ASP A 95 -9.50 -12.98 -1.43
CA ASP A 95 -9.15 -14.24 -0.77
C ASP A 95 -8.04 -14.04 0.28
N MET A 96 -7.16 -13.08 0.04
CA MET A 96 -6.02 -12.75 0.91
C MET A 96 -5.82 -11.25 0.98
N CYS A 97 -5.32 -10.77 2.12
CA CYS A 97 -4.80 -9.41 2.23
C CYS A 97 -3.53 -9.38 3.09
N HIS A 98 -2.68 -8.41 2.81
CA HIS A 98 -1.42 -8.18 3.48
C HIS A 98 -1.39 -6.78 4.11
N TYR A 99 -0.92 -6.69 5.36
CA TYR A 99 -0.74 -5.45 6.09
C TYR A 99 0.71 -5.30 6.54
N ASN A 100 1.27 -4.10 6.41
CA ASN A 100 2.56 -3.78 7.01
C ASN A 100 2.38 -3.15 8.39
N LEU A 101 2.79 -3.88 9.44
CA LEU A 101 2.71 -3.38 10.82
C LEU A 101 3.71 -2.24 11.08
N HIS A 102 4.76 -2.16 10.29
CA HIS A 102 5.78 -1.12 10.33
C HIS A 102 5.46 0.14 9.49
N LYS A 103 4.25 0.24 8.97
CA LYS A 103 3.70 1.42 8.29
C LYS A 103 2.55 1.99 9.11
N SER A 104 1.31 1.67 8.75
CA SER A 104 0.09 2.26 9.31
C SER A 104 -0.16 1.95 10.79
N PHE A 105 0.54 0.99 11.40
CA PHE A 105 0.35 0.62 12.81
C PHE A 105 1.41 1.24 13.75
N SER A 106 2.04 2.32 13.35
CA SER A 106 2.98 3.11 14.18
C SER A 106 4.17 2.32 14.75
N SER A 107 4.58 1.27 14.08
CA SER A 107 5.77 0.52 14.45
C SER A 107 6.94 0.94 13.56
N PRO A 108 8.02 1.52 14.10
CA PRO A 108 9.09 2.06 13.29
C PRO A 108 9.80 0.96 12.50
N HIS A 109 10.02 1.21 11.22
CA HIS A 109 10.82 0.35 10.36
C HIS A 109 12.34 0.54 10.59
N GLY A 110 12.75 1.67 11.15
CA GLY A 110 14.14 1.96 11.53
C GLY A 110 15.11 1.90 10.35
N CYS A 111 14.88 2.70 9.32
CA CYS A 111 15.71 2.74 8.10
C CYS A 111 15.93 1.35 7.49
N GLN A 112 14.86 0.64 7.22
CA GLN A 112 14.81 -0.75 6.72
C GLN A 112 15.24 -1.81 7.76
N GLY A 113 15.15 -1.49 9.04
CA GLY A 113 15.36 -2.40 10.16
C GLY A 113 14.18 -3.37 10.38
N PRO A 114 13.77 -3.59 11.64
CA PRO A 114 12.76 -4.60 11.96
C PRO A 114 11.42 -4.30 11.31
N ALA A 115 11.04 -5.14 10.37
CA ALA A 115 9.77 -5.07 9.66
C ALA A 115 8.89 -6.26 10.04
N ALA A 116 7.58 -6.04 10.11
CA ALA A 116 6.61 -7.09 10.33
C ALA A 116 5.39 -6.88 9.44
N GLY A 117 4.82 -7.98 8.97
CA GLY A 117 3.58 -8.01 8.21
C GLY A 117 2.57 -8.93 8.86
N ALA A 118 1.30 -8.65 8.64
CA ALA A 118 0.20 -9.55 8.95
C ALA A 118 -0.46 -10.00 7.65
N GLN A 119 -0.75 -11.29 7.55
CA GLN A 119 -1.42 -11.89 6.42
C GLN A 119 -2.77 -12.42 6.88
N CYS A 120 -3.84 -11.97 6.24
CA CYS A 120 -5.16 -12.52 6.44
C CYS A 120 -5.56 -13.32 5.20
N VAL A 121 -6.27 -14.42 5.41
CA VAL A 121 -6.75 -15.29 4.34
C VAL A 121 -8.21 -15.67 4.59
N CYS A 122 -8.94 -16.00 3.53
CA CYS A 122 -10.27 -16.58 3.66
C CYS A 122 -10.17 -18.03 4.20
N GLU A 123 -11.28 -18.56 4.71
CA GLU A 123 -11.30 -19.86 5.38
C GLU A 123 -10.77 -21.01 4.51
N LYS A 124 -11.10 -21.03 3.21
CA LYS A 124 -10.61 -22.06 2.28
C LYS A 124 -9.09 -22.12 2.17
N LEU A 125 -8.40 -21.02 2.48
CA LEU A 125 -6.93 -20.91 2.44
C LEU A 125 -6.27 -21.07 3.82
N ALA A 126 -7.04 -21.09 4.92
CA ALA A 126 -6.51 -21.11 6.28
C ALA A 126 -5.61 -22.34 6.56
N LYS A 127 -5.89 -23.47 5.95
CA LYS A 127 -5.08 -24.69 6.11
C LYS A 127 -3.68 -24.57 5.49
N PHE A 128 -3.49 -23.68 4.51
CA PHE A 128 -2.22 -23.50 3.80
C PHE A 128 -1.29 -22.47 4.43
N VAL A 129 -1.74 -21.70 5.43
CA VAL A 129 -0.89 -20.68 6.06
C VAL A 129 0.37 -21.30 6.66
N ALA A 130 1.43 -20.48 6.77
CA ALA A 130 2.71 -20.94 7.30
C ALA A 130 2.59 -21.55 8.69
N ALA A 131 3.38 -22.60 8.94
CA ALA A 131 3.50 -23.22 10.25
C ALA A 131 4.73 -22.65 11.01
N PRO A 132 4.70 -22.62 12.36
CA PRO A 132 3.56 -22.98 13.24
C PRO A 132 2.52 -21.86 13.31
N THR A 133 1.29 -22.22 13.66
CA THR A 133 0.28 -21.28 14.16
C THR A 133 0.28 -21.25 15.68
N VAL A 134 -0.25 -20.17 16.27
CA VAL A 134 -0.45 -20.09 17.71
C VAL A 134 -1.87 -20.56 18.01
N GLU A 135 -1.99 -21.63 18.80
CA GLU A 135 -3.26 -22.22 19.20
C GLU A 135 -3.45 -22.15 20.72
N PHE A 136 -4.69 -22.26 21.19
CA PHE A 136 -5.05 -22.25 22.59
C PHE A 136 -5.84 -23.52 22.93
N ASP A 137 -5.36 -24.33 23.89
CA ASP A 137 -5.98 -25.60 24.26
C ASP A 137 -7.03 -25.50 25.39
N GLY A 138 -7.31 -24.27 25.83
CA GLY A 138 -8.22 -23.99 26.97
C GLY A 138 -7.47 -23.61 28.24
N GLU A 139 -6.18 -23.91 28.33
CA GLU A 139 -5.34 -23.62 29.51
C GLU A 139 -4.12 -22.76 29.11
N LYS A 140 -3.47 -23.08 28.00
CA LYS A 140 -2.24 -22.41 27.56
C LYS A 140 -2.19 -22.22 26.05
N TYR A 141 -1.39 -21.26 25.62
CA TYR A 141 -1.02 -21.09 24.21
C TYR A 141 0.15 -22.01 23.86
N TYR A 142 0.11 -22.57 22.65
CA TYR A 142 1.19 -23.40 22.11
C TYR A 142 1.41 -23.13 20.61
N LEU A 143 2.55 -23.57 20.11
CA LEU A 143 2.86 -23.50 18.68
C LEU A 143 2.49 -24.83 18.02
N ASP A 144 1.49 -24.78 17.14
CA ASP A 144 1.06 -25.95 16.38
C ASP A 144 1.87 -26.09 15.08
N TYR A 145 2.66 -27.15 15.02
CA TYR A 145 3.43 -27.55 13.85
C TYR A 145 2.74 -28.66 13.04
N ASN A 146 1.67 -29.28 13.56
CA ASN A 146 0.97 -30.38 12.91
C ASN A 146 -0.05 -29.86 11.89
N ARG A 147 0.45 -29.27 10.82
CA ARG A 147 -0.36 -28.69 9.74
C ARG A 147 0.06 -29.26 8.39
N PRO A 148 -0.47 -30.42 7.99
CA PRO A 148 0.01 -31.18 6.83
C PRO A 148 -0.18 -30.45 5.49
N ASP A 149 -1.18 -29.59 5.37
CA ASP A 149 -1.46 -28.80 4.16
C ASP A 149 -0.70 -27.46 4.12
N SER A 150 0.00 -27.08 5.22
CA SER A 150 0.72 -25.82 5.33
C SER A 150 1.84 -25.70 4.29
N ILE A 151 2.07 -24.47 3.79
CA ILE A 151 3.27 -24.14 3.00
C ILE A 151 4.58 -24.28 3.79
N GLY A 152 4.50 -24.69 5.06
CA GLY A 152 5.65 -24.94 5.92
C GLY A 152 6.17 -23.69 6.63
N LYS A 153 7.35 -23.84 7.25
CA LYS A 153 8.03 -22.76 7.96
C LYS A 153 8.82 -21.89 6.99
N LEU A 154 8.42 -20.63 6.84
CA LEU A 154 9.03 -19.71 5.86
C LEU A 154 10.33 -19.09 6.33
N ARG A 155 10.53 -18.90 7.65
CA ARG A 155 11.68 -18.23 8.25
C ARG A 155 12.15 -18.96 9.51
N LYS A 156 13.38 -18.69 9.91
CA LYS A 156 13.94 -19.23 11.16
C LYS A 156 13.31 -18.59 12.40
N PHE A 157 12.79 -17.37 12.28
CA PHE A 157 12.16 -16.61 13.37
C PHE A 157 10.65 -16.70 13.31
N TYR A 158 9.99 -16.34 14.41
CA TYR A 158 8.53 -16.33 14.57
C TYR A 158 7.93 -14.90 14.45
N GLY A 159 8.62 -14.02 13.76
CA GLY A 159 8.27 -12.62 13.62
C GLY A 159 9.14 -11.71 14.49
N VAL A 160 8.70 -10.48 14.67
CA VAL A 160 9.37 -9.46 15.49
C VAL A 160 8.46 -9.11 16.67
N PRO A 161 8.59 -9.80 17.83
CA PRO A 161 7.67 -9.67 18.96
C PRO A 161 7.50 -8.21 19.45
N ALA A 162 8.58 -7.43 19.47
CA ALA A 162 8.51 -6.03 19.87
C ALA A 162 7.60 -5.19 18.96
N VAL A 163 7.62 -5.43 17.64
CA VAL A 163 6.72 -4.78 16.68
C VAL A 163 5.27 -5.23 16.91
N LEU A 164 5.05 -6.52 17.16
CA LEU A 164 3.70 -7.05 17.43
C LEU A 164 3.09 -6.45 18.68
N VAL A 165 3.86 -6.38 19.78
CA VAL A 165 3.41 -5.77 21.06
C VAL A 165 3.11 -4.28 20.87
N ARG A 166 3.95 -3.55 20.13
CA ARG A 166 3.73 -2.15 19.84
C ARG A 166 2.47 -1.93 19.02
N THR A 167 2.27 -2.72 17.96
CA THR A 167 1.05 -2.69 17.14
C THR A 167 -0.20 -2.97 17.99
N TYR A 168 -0.13 -3.98 18.87
CA TYR A 168 -1.23 -4.31 19.78
C TYR A 168 -1.57 -3.13 20.70
N ALA A 169 -0.55 -2.53 21.34
CA ALA A 169 -0.74 -1.38 22.20
C ALA A 169 -1.35 -0.20 21.45
N TYR A 170 -0.88 0.08 20.25
CA TYR A 170 -1.40 1.13 19.37
C TYR A 170 -2.90 0.95 19.07
N ILE A 171 -3.28 -0.24 18.58
CA ILE A 171 -4.69 -0.56 18.28
C ILE A 171 -5.56 -0.46 19.54
N ARG A 172 -5.06 -0.95 20.68
CA ARG A 172 -5.78 -0.90 21.95
C ARG A 172 -5.97 0.51 22.49
N THR A 173 -4.98 1.38 22.28
CA THR A 173 -5.05 2.79 22.72
C THR A 173 -6.06 3.58 21.90
N LEU A 174 -6.08 3.38 20.60
CA LEU A 174 -6.95 4.13 19.70
C LEU A 174 -8.39 3.61 19.66
N GLY A 175 -8.56 2.30 19.76
CA GLY A 175 -9.85 1.67 19.56
C GLY A 175 -10.40 1.85 18.13
N PRO A 176 -11.64 1.40 17.86
CA PRO A 176 -12.22 1.44 16.52
C PRO A 176 -12.41 2.87 16.00
N ASP A 177 -12.81 3.80 16.85
CA ASP A 177 -13.07 5.19 16.45
C ASP A 177 -11.76 5.93 16.15
N GLY A 178 -10.74 5.76 16.98
CA GLY A 178 -9.42 6.34 16.74
C GLY A 178 -8.77 5.82 15.46
N MET A 179 -8.92 4.52 15.17
CA MET A 179 -8.41 3.94 13.92
C MET A 179 -9.09 4.58 12.69
N LYS A 180 -10.40 4.83 12.75
CA LYS A 180 -11.11 5.53 11.67
C LYS A 180 -10.66 6.98 11.53
N GLN A 181 -10.47 7.68 12.65
CA GLN A 181 -9.99 9.07 12.66
C GLN A 181 -8.61 9.20 12.02
N ILE A 182 -7.71 8.22 12.20
CA ILE A 182 -6.42 8.19 11.51
C ILE A 182 -6.61 8.26 10.00
N ALA A 183 -7.49 7.44 9.43
CA ALA A 183 -7.73 7.43 8.00
C ALA A 183 -8.31 8.78 7.51
N GLU A 184 -9.28 9.32 8.24
CA GLU A 184 -9.90 10.60 7.91
C GLU A 184 -8.88 11.76 7.95
N MET A 185 -8.01 11.78 8.97
CA MET A 185 -6.96 12.80 9.10
C MET A 185 -5.86 12.65 8.04
N SER A 186 -5.43 11.43 7.73
CA SER A 186 -4.45 11.19 6.67
C SER A 186 -4.96 11.68 5.32
N ILE A 187 -6.23 11.41 5.00
CA ILE A 187 -6.87 11.89 3.77
C ILE A 187 -6.97 13.42 3.76
N LEU A 188 -7.37 14.03 4.87
CA LEU A 188 -7.47 15.47 5.00
C LEU A 188 -6.11 16.14 4.78
N ASN A 189 -5.08 15.67 5.50
CA ASN A 189 -3.72 16.19 5.42
C ASN A 189 -3.16 16.09 4.00
N ASN A 190 -3.34 14.92 3.36
CA ASN A 190 -2.87 14.74 1.99
C ASN A 190 -3.55 15.70 0.99
N ASN A 191 -4.86 15.86 1.06
CA ASN A 191 -5.57 16.76 0.14
C ASN A 191 -5.29 18.24 0.44
N TYR A 192 -5.02 18.60 1.69
CA TYR A 192 -4.56 19.94 2.06
C TYR A 192 -3.18 20.20 1.45
N MET A 193 -2.21 19.30 1.64
CA MET A 193 -0.88 19.42 1.04
C MET A 193 -0.94 19.45 -0.48
N LEU A 194 -1.71 18.54 -1.09
CA LEU A 194 -1.89 18.48 -2.53
C LEU A 194 -2.38 19.81 -3.12
N LYS A 195 -3.38 20.42 -2.48
CA LYS A 195 -3.90 21.72 -2.91
C LYS A 195 -2.82 22.78 -2.91
N LYS A 196 -1.99 22.83 -1.88
CA LYS A 196 -0.91 23.80 -1.73
C LYS A 196 0.23 23.55 -2.73
N LEU A 197 0.65 22.30 -2.88
CA LEU A 197 1.70 21.93 -3.84
C LEU A 197 1.33 22.27 -5.27
N LEU A 198 0.06 22.14 -5.65
CA LEU A 198 -0.40 22.50 -7.01
C LEU A 198 -0.40 24.00 -7.30
N GLU A 199 -0.18 24.86 -6.30
CA GLU A 199 0.06 26.30 -6.48
C GLU A 199 1.52 26.61 -6.87
N ILE A 200 2.44 25.64 -6.72
CA ILE A 200 3.86 25.79 -7.03
C ILE A 200 4.05 25.59 -8.54
N LYS A 201 4.74 26.56 -9.19
CA LYS A 201 5.04 26.49 -10.63
C LYS A 201 5.89 25.26 -10.96
N GLY A 202 5.47 24.51 -11.95
CA GLY A 202 6.21 23.34 -12.45
C GLY A 202 5.79 22.00 -11.83
N ILE A 203 4.90 22.02 -10.83
CA ILE A 203 4.22 20.80 -10.33
C ILE A 203 2.96 20.54 -11.15
N SER A 204 2.77 19.28 -11.51
CA SER A 204 1.54 18.82 -12.15
C SER A 204 0.97 17.55 -11.51
N LEU A 205 -0.32 17.32 -11.75
CA LEU A 205 -1.04 16.12 -11.32
C LEU A 205 -1.46 15.33 -12.56
N PRO A 206 -0.74 14.26 -12.94
CA PRO A 206 -0.93 13.60 -14.25
C PRO A 206 -2.28 12.91 -14.43
N TYR A 207 -2.83 12.30 -13.36
CA TYR A 207 -4.06 11.53 -13.44
C TYR A 207 -5.20 12.15 -12.64
N ALA A 208 -6.45 11.93 -13.08
CA ALA A 208 -7.68 12.27 -12.39
C ALA A 208 -7.63 13.67 -11.75
N LYS A 209 -7.34 14.69 -12.57
CA LYS A 209 -7.30 16.10 -12.15
C LYS A 209 -8.61 16.51 -11.49
N GLY A 210 -8.53 17.22 -10.36
CA GLY A 210 -9.69 17.69 -9.60
C GLY A 210 -10.36 16.65 -8.70
N LYS A 211 -9.92 15.39 -8.72
CA LYS A 211 -10.39 14.38 -7.77
C LYS A 211 -9.55 14.37 -6.50
N TYR A 212 -10.17 14.11 -5.37
CA TYR A 212 -9.49 13.88 -4.11
C TYR A 212 -8.61 12.62 -4.18
N ARG A 213 -7.57 12.62 -3.36
CA ARG A 213 -6.70 11.46 -3.13
C ARG A 213 -6.96 10.89 -1.75
N LEU A 214 -6.62 9.62 -1.55
CA LEU A 214 -6.58 9.06 -0.21
C LEU A 214 -5.33 9.56 0.53
N GLU A 215 -4.53 8.69 1.13
CA GLU A 215 -3.43 9.08 2.01
C GLU A 215 -2.18 9.62 1.29
N GLN A 216 -2.08 9.43 -0.03
CA GLN A 216 -0.93 9.88 -0.83
C GLN A 216 -1.36 10.49 -2.16
N ALA A 217 -0.46 11.26 -2.77
CA ALA A 217 -0.65 11.79 -4.11
C ALA A 217 0.65 11.62 -4.92
N ARG A 218 0.54 11.22 -6.19
CA ARG A 218 1.69 11.17 -7.09
C ARG A 218 1.65 12.31 -8.06
N LEU A 219 2.57 13.24 -7.85
CA LEU A 219 2.77 14.46 -8.61
C LEU A 219 3.93 14.29 -9.60
N SER A 220 4.16 15.27 -10.43
CA SER A 220 5.26 15.31 -11.39
C SER A 220 5.91 16.68 -11.42
N TRP A 221 7.25 16.72 -11.42
CA TRP A 221 8.07 17.90 -11.66
C TRP A 221 8.49 18.04 -13.13
N LYS A 222 7.92 17.24 -14.03
CA LYS A 222 8.33 17.21 -15.44
C LYS A 222 8.38 18.58 -16.10
N GLU A 223 7.40 19.44 -15.83
CA GLU A 223 7.35 20.78 -16.41
C GLU A 223 8.55 21.65 -15.96
N LEU A 224 8.89 21.59 -14.67
CA LEU A 224 10.06 22.27 -14.14
C LEU A 224 11.36 21.71 -14.73
N THR A 225 11.47 20.39 -14.79
CA THR A 225 12.66 19.73 -15.34
C THR A 225 12.87 20.10 -16.82
N ASP A 226 11.81 20.14 -17.61
CA ASP A 226 11.89 20.53 -19.03
C ASP A 226 12.30 21.99 -19.19
N GLU A 227 11.88 22.89 -18.29
CA GLU A 227 12.20 24.32 -18.34
C GLU A 227 13.63 24.60 -17.85
N THR A 228 14.10 23.91 -16.82
CA THR A 228 15.31 24.30 -16.06
C THR A 228 16.43 23.27 -16.07
N GLY A 229 16.11 22.00 -16.36
CA GLY A 229 17.03 20.87 -16.20
C GLY A 229 17.15 20.36 -14.75
N VAL A 230 16.47 20.98 -13.78
CA VAL A 230 16.43 20.51 -12.39
C VAL A 230 15.51 19.29 -12.30
N THR A 231 16.05 18.18 -11.82
CA THR A 231 15.33 16.91 -11.72
C THR A 231 14.63 16.74 -10.36
N THR A 232 13.70 15.81 -10.26
CA THR A 232 13.10 15.42 -8.98
C THR A 232 14.17 14.98 -7.96
N ASP A 233 15.21 14.27 -8.40
CA ASP A 233 16.30 13.84 -7.52
C ASP A 233 17.10 15.04 -6.97
N ASP A 234 17.24 16.12 -7.73
CA ASP A 234 17.89 17.36 -7.25
C ASP A 234 17.02 18.05 -6.21
N ILE A 235 15.71 18.11 -6.43
CA ILE A 235 14.74 18.66 -5.47
C ILE A 235 14.76 17.85 -4.17
N CYS A 236 14.71 16.52 -4.26
CA CYS A 236 14.76 15.64 -3.10
C CYS A 236 16.02 15.84 -2.26
N ARG A 237 17.19 16.00 -2.91
CA ARG A 237 18.44 16.33 -2.20
C ARG A 237 18.41 17.72 -1.58
N ARG A 238 17.86 18.70 -2.30
CA ARG A 238 17.80 20.07 -1.81
C ARG A 238 16.88 20.22 -0.59
N ILE A 239 15.80 19.48 -0.52
CA ILE A 239 14.86 19.54 0.62
C ILE A 239 15.52 19.09 1.93
N VAL A 240 16.56 18.27 1.88
CA VAL A 240 17.38 17.88 3.05
C VAL A 240 18.07 19.08 3.66
N ASP A 241 18.49 20.09 2.87
CA ASP A 241 19.11 21.32 3.38
C ASP A 241 18.13 22.17 4.20
N TYR A 242 16.83 21.98 4.01
CA TYR A 242 15.76 22.59 4.78
C TYR A 242 15.36 21.79 6.02
N GLY A 243 16.02 20.66 6.28
CA GLY A 243 15.79 19.83 7.46
C GLY A 243 14.76 18.70 7.27
N PHE A 244 14.25 18.51 6.08
CA PHE A 244 13.35 17.41 5.76
C PHE A 244 14.12 16.16 5.30
N GLN A 245 13.48 15.00 5.40
CA GLN A 245 14.08 13.77 4.89
C GLN A 245 14.01 13.73 3.36
N ASP A 246 14.97 13.04 2.76
CA ASP A 246 14.93 12.70 1.35
C ASP A 246 13.67 11.89 1.02
N TYR A 247 13.10 12.14 -0.14
CA TYR A 247 11.81 11.63 -0.54
C TYR A 247 11.92 10.34 -1.33
N PHE A 248 10.96 9.47 -1.08
CA PHE A 248 10.63 8.40 -1.99
C PHE A 248 9.94 8.98 -3.24
N THR A 249 10.59 8.89 -4.38
CA THR A 249 10.05 9.43 -5.63
C THR A 249 8.95 8.56 -6.22
N SER A 250 9.22 7.30 -6.49
CA SER A 250 8.25 6.32 -7.02
C SER A 250 8.80 4.91 -7.06
N HIS A 251 7.91 3.92 -7.09
CA HIS A 251 8.21 2.55 -7.48
C HIS A 251 8.46 2.42 -8.99
N HIS A 252 9.21 1.40 -9.37
CA HIS A 252 9.38 1.01 -10.76
C HIS A 252 8.28 0.03 -11.23
N PRO A 253 7.86 0.06 -12.52
CA PRO A 253 8.27 1.04 -13.54
C PRO A 253 7.72 2.44 -13.25
N ARG A 254 8.51 3.47 -13.51
CA ARG A 254 8.06 4.86 -13.37
C ARG A 254 7.11 5.19 -14.50
N ILE A 255 5.80 5.22 -14.23
CA ILE A 255 4.75 5.60 -15.22
C ILE A 255 4.52 7.10 -15.28
N ILE A 256 4.93 7.83 -14.24
CA ILE A 256 4.91 9.29 -14.19
C ILE A 256 6.35 9.75 -14.31
N PRO A 257 6.69 10.62 -15.27
CA PRO A 257 8.01 11.19 -15.36
C PRO A 257 8.24 12.19 -14.22
N GLU A 258 9.48 12.29 -13.76
CA GLU A 258 9.86 13.16 -12.63
C GLU A 258 8.87 13.05 -11.44
N PRO A 259 8.68 11.83 -10.91
CA PRO A 259 7.63 11.57 -9.94
C PRO A 259 7.98 12.10 -8.56
N PHE A 260 6.98 12.61 -7.87
CA PHE A 260 7.06 13.11 -6.50
C PHE A 260 5.86 12.62 -5.72
N THR A 261 6.09 11.88 -4.63
CA THR A 261 5.02 11.19 -3.90
C THR A 261 5.05 11.56 -2.42
N PRO A 262 4.51 12.72 -2.02
CA PRO A 262 4.35 13.06 -0.62
C PRO A 262 3.21 12.23 0.00
N GLU A 263 3.39 11.87 1.27
CA GLU A 263 2.42 11.11 2.05
C GLU A 263 2.34 11.68 3.47
N PRO A 264 1.67 12.83 3.67
CA PRO A 264 1.45 13.38 4.99
C PRO A 264 0.37 12.56 5.68
N VAL A 265 0.78 11.78 6.66
CA VAL A 265 -0.13 10.96 7.47
C VAL A 265 -0.71 11.77 8.65
N GLU A 266 -1.52 11.13 9.48
CA GLU A 266 -2.23 11.74 10.62
C GLU A 266 -1.32 12.39 11.67
N SER A 267 -0.05 12.01 11.71
CA SER A 267 0.91 12.51 12.70
C SER A 267 1.46 13.92 12.41
N TYR A 268 1.22 14.44 11.21
CA TYR A 268 1.66 15.78 10.84
C TYR A 268 0.60 16.83 11.14
N SER A 269 1.00 17.92 11.76
CA SER A 269 0.17 19.10 11.97
C SER A 269 0.03 19.90 10.67
N LYS A 270 -0.92 20.83 10.65
CA LYS A 270 -1.05 21.79 9.55
C LYS A 270 0.22 22.61 9.37
N ASP A 271 0.86 23.02 10.49
CA ASP A 271 2.06 23.83 10.45
C ASP A 271 3.25 23.05 9.87
N ASP A 272 3.42 21.77 10.21
CA ASP A 272 4.43 20.89 9.61
C ASP A 272 4.24 20.77 8.08
N ILE A 273 3.00 20.66 7.63
CA ILE A 273 2.68 20.59 6.21
C ILE A 273 2.96 21.91 5.51
N ASP A 274 2.60 23.03 6.12
CA ASP A 274 2.88 24.37 5.58
C ASP A 274 4.39 24.62 5.47
N GLU A 275 5.17 24.29 6.51
CA GLU A 275 6.63 24.39 6.51
C GLU A 275 7.26 23.56 5.37
N PHE A 276 6.76 22.32 5.16
CA PHE A 276 7.22 21.48 4.08
C PHE A 276 6.91 22.07 2.69
N VAL A 277 5.72 22.63 2.51
CA VAL A 277 5.33 23.26 1.23
C VAL A 277 6.15 24.52 0.97
N ASP A 278 6.46 25.28 2.00
CA ASP A 278 7.25 26.52 1.90
C ASP A 278 8.72 26.24 1.56
N ALA A 279 9.27 25.09 1.99
CA ALA A 279 10.63 24.65 1.66
C ALA A 279 10.80 24.24 0.20
#